data_e2f43d6853d34b9b34dae3c1f9956938
#
_entry.id   e2f43d6853d34b9b34dae3c1f9956938
#
_cell.length_a   1.000
_cell.length_b   1.000
_cell.length_c   1.000
_cell.angle_alpha   90.00
_cell.angle_beta   90.00
_cell.angle_gamma   90.00
#
_symmetry.space_group_name_H-M   'P 1'
#
loop_
_entity.id
_entity.type
_entity.pdbx_description
1 polymer ?
#
loop_
_entity_poly.entity_id
_entity_poly.type
_entity_poly.pdbx_seq_one_letter_code
_entity_poly.pdbx_strand_id
1 'polypeptide(L)'
;MEKESKIYVAGHRGMVGSAIVRELQRQGYTNIVTRTHAELDLTRQEAVEAFFAAEKPEYVFLAAAKVGGIVANQSALADFMYENMILEMNVIHAAWKNGCRKLEFLGSSCIYPRLAPQPMSESCLLTGSLEQTNEAYALAKISGLKYCEYLNRQYGTDYISVMPTNLYGPNDNYHPEHSHVLPALIRRFHEAKLSGAPAVTCWGDGSPLREFLYVDDLANLCVFLMNHYSGNETVNAGTGKEISIKGLTELVARVVGYEGRIEWDTTRPNGTPRKQLDVSKATALGWTYKTELEEGIRLAYRDFLTNPMRAER
;
A
#
# COMPACT_ATOMS: atom_id res chain seq x y z
N MET A 1 -4.37 -13.35 -17.69
CA MET A 1 -3.98 -14.55 -16.91
C MET A 1 -5.07 -15.61 -17.07
N GLU A 2 -4.70 -16.88 -17.32
CA GLU A 2 -5.64 -18.00 -17.30
C GLU A 2 -5.97 -18.40 -15.87
N LYS A 3 -7.13 -19.03 -15.64
CA LYS A 3 -7.58 -19.32 -14.25
C LYS A 3 -6.70 -20.35 -13.51
N GLU A 4 -6.04 -21.22 -14.24
CA GLU A 4 -5.13 -22.26 -13.75
C GLU A 4 -3.67 -21.82 -13.71
N SER A 5 -3.35 -20.65 -14.25
CA SER A 5 -1.98 -20.11 -14.23
C SER A 5 -1.43 -20.04 -12.81
N LYS A 6 -0.17 -20.43 -12.65
CA LYS A 6 0.49 -20.36 -11.33
C LYS A 6 0.83 -18.92 -10.98
N ILE A 7 0.22 -18.40 -9.92
CA ILE A 7 0.32 -17.02 -9.45
C ILE A 7 0.97 -17.01 -8.07
N TYR A 8 2.11 -16.34 -7.94
CA TYR A 8 2.73 -16.11 -6.63
C TYR A 8 2.34 -14.73 -6.09
N VAL A 9 1.84 -14.71 -4.84
CA VAL A 9 1.55 -13.47 -4.12
C VAL A 9 2.53 -13.34 -2.95
N ALA A 10 3.56 -12.53 -3.13
CA ALA A 10 4.52 -12.20 -2.08
C ALA A 10 3.90 -11.22 -1.09
N GLY A 11 3.95 -11.53 0.21
CA GLY A 11 3.35 -10.68 1.25
C GLY A 11 1.85 -10.94 1.50
N HIS A 12 1.35 -12.13 1.19
CA HIS A 12 -0.07 -12.52 1.28
C HIS A 12 -0.72 -12.34 2.66
N ARG A 13 0.05 -12.20 3.74
CA ARG A 13 -0.47 -11.93 5.09
C ARG A 13 -0.61 -10.45 5.42
N GLY A 14 -0.05 -9.56 4.59
CA GLY A 14 -0.22 -8.11 4.72
C GLY A 14 -1.58 -7.64 4.21
N MET A 15 -1.92 -6.38 4.47
CA MET A 15 -3.17 -5.76 4.02
C MET A 15 -3.36 -5.92 2.50
N VAL A 16 -2.40 -5.46 1.70
CA VAL A 16 -2.48 -5.51 0.23
C VAL A 16 -2.42 -6.93 -0.31
N GLY A 17 -1.44 -7.74 0.12
CA GLY A 17 -1.28 -9.10 -0.38
C GLY A 17 -2.49 -10.00 -0.07
N SER A 18 -3.10 -9.87 1.11
CA SER A 18 -4.30 -10.62 1.46
C SER A 18 -5.52 -10.18 0.63
N ALA A 19 -5.63 -8.88 0.31
CA ALA A 19 -6.67 -8.37 -0.56
C ALA A 19 -6.52 -8.89 -2.00
N ILE A 20 -5.30 -8.95 -2.53
CA ILE A 20 -5.01 -9.53 -3.85
C ILE A 20 -5.40 -11.02 -3.88
N VAL A 21 -5.07 -11.79 -2.83
CA VAL A 21 -5.47 -13.21 -2.75
C VAL A 21 -6.99 -13.34 -2.76
N ARG A 22 -7.72 -12.55 -1.95
CA ARG A 22 -9.20 -12.55 -1.96
C ARG A 22 -9.77 -12.22 -3.34
N GLU A 23 -9.22 -11.22 -4.00
CA GLU A 23 -9.69 -10.80 -5.33
C GLU A 23 -9.41 -11.87 -6.40
N LEU A 24 -8.23 -12.47 -6.39
CA LEU A 24 -7.91 -13.60 -7.28
C LEU A 24 -8.89 -14.78 -7.09
N GLN A 25 -9.13 -15.16 -5.83
CA GLN A 25 -10.09 -16.23 -5.51
C GLN A 25 -11.51 -15.87 -5.95
N ARG A 26 -11.95 -14.63 -5.70
CA ARG A 26 -13.26 -14.13 -6.13
C ARG A 26 -13.42 -14.19 -7.65
N GLN A 27 -12.35 -13.95 -8.40
CA GLN A 27 -12.34 -14.05 -9.86
C GLN A 27 -12.13 -15.49 -10.37
N GLY A 28 -12.00 -16.50 -9.49
CA GLY A 28 -11.90 -17.91 -9.87
C GLY A 28 -10.51 -18.38 -10.26
N TYR A 29 -9.45 -17.67 -9.87
CA TYR A 29 -8.08 -18.20 -9.98
C TYR A 29 -7.84 -19.24 -8.88
N THR A 30 -7.31 -20.41 -9.24
CA THR A 30 -7.24 -21.58 -8.35
C THR A 30 -5.82 -21.95 -7.95
N ASN A 31 -4.81 -21.57 -8.73
CA ASN A 31 -3.41 -21.96 -8.52
C ASN A 31 -2.60 -20.80 -7.93
N ILE A 32 -2.96 -20.41 -6.70
CA ILE A 32 -2.32 -19.29 -5.98
C ILE A 32 -1.30 -19.86 -5.02
N VAL A 33 -0.02 -19.50 -5.22
CA VAL A 33 1.11 -19.86 -4.36
C VAL A 33 1.40 -18.73 -3.39
N THR A 34 1.56 -19.06 -2.12
CA THR A 34 1.93 -18.12 -1.07
C THR A 34 2.98 -18.74 -0.15
N ARG A 35 3.82 -17.91 0.48
CA ARG A 35 4.78 -18.33 1.52
C ARG A 35 4.78 -17.30 2.63
N THR A 36 4.78 -17.76 3.86
CA THR A 36 4.99 -16.90 5.02
C THR A 36 6.47 -16.49 5.10
N HIS A 37 6.78 -15.45 5.88
CA HIS A 37 8.17 -15.04 6.09
C HIS A 37 9.03 -16.17 6.70
N ALA A 38 8.45 -16.99 7.58
CA ALA A 38 9.15 -18.14 8.17
C ALA A 38 9.44 -19.27 7.16
N GLU A 39 8.61 -19.43 6.12
CA GLU A 39 8.81 -20.41 5.05
C GLU A 39 9.74 -19.89 3.95
N LEU A 40 9.71 -18.58 3.68
CA LEU A 40 10.51 -17.93 2.66
C LEU A 40 10.83 -16.49 3.08
N ASP A 41 12.01 -16.29 3.63
CA ASP A 41 12.57 -14.97 3.88
C ASP A 41 13.07 -14.36 2.57
N LEU A 42 12.35 -13.36 2.06
CA LEU A 42 12.63 -12.71 0.78
C LEU A 42 13.96 -11.91 0.77
N THR A 43 14.54 -11.65 1.95
CA THR A 43 15.85 -11.01 2.04
C THR A 43 17.00 -12.00 1.78
N ARG A 44 16.72 -13.30 1.74
CA ARG A 44 17.69 -14.36 1.51
C ARG A 44 17.70 -14.77 0.04
N GLN A 45 18.65 -14.24 -0.72
CA GLN A 45 18.74 -14.44 -2.17
C GLN A 45 18.68 -15.92 -2.58
N GLU A 46 19.49 -16.77 -1.96
CA GLU A 46 19.54 -18.22 -2.30
C GLU A 46 18.19 -18.91 -2.10
N ALA A 47 17.47 -18.56 -1.02
CA ALA A 47 16.16 -19.13 -0.73
C ALA A 47 15.12 -18.69 -1.78
N VAL A 48 15.17 -17.42 -2.19
CA VAL A 48 14.28 -16.88 -3.24
C VAL A 48 14.59 -17.52 -4.59
N GLU A 49 15.86 -17.64 -4.98
CA GLU A 49 16.25 -18.30 -6.23
C GLU A 49 15.81 -19.78 -6.27
N ALA A 50 16.01 -20.52 -5.17
CA ALA A 50 15.57 -21.90 -5.05
C ALA A 50 14.05 -22.04 -5.15
N PHE A 51 13.31 -21.14 -4.50
CA PHE A 51 11.83 -21.11 -4.57
C PHE A 51 11.34 -20.88 -6.01
N PHE A 52 11.86 -19.87 -6.70
CA PHE A 52 11.47 -19.57 -8.08
C PHE A 52 11.86 -20.66 -9.06
N ALA A 53 13.02 -21.30 -8.88
CA ALA A 53 13.44 -22.42 -9.70
C ALA A 53 12.54 -23.66 -9.53
N ALA A 54 12.02 -23.90 -8.31
CA ALA A 54 11.14 -25.02 -8.00
C ALA A 54 9.70 -24.74 -8.43
N GLU A 55 9.14 -23.59 -8.03
CA GLU A 55 7.73 -23.25 -8.25
C GLU A 55 7.44 -22.73 -9.65
N LYS A 56 8.37 -21.99 -10.28
CA LYS A 56 8.22 -21.38 -11.60
C LYS A 56 6.88 -20.65 -11.78
N PRO A 57 6.57 -19.65 -10.94
CA PRO A 57 5.31 -18.92 -11.08
C PRO A 57 5.28 -18.20 -12.45
N GLU A 58 4.14 -18.27 -13.13
CA GLU A 58 3.91 -17.55 -14.37
C GLU A 58 3.66 -16.05 -14.14
N TYR A 59 2.99 -15.74 -13.03
CA TYR A 59 2.62 -14.38 -12.63
C TYR A 59 3.01 -14.13 -11.19
N VAL A 60 3.46 -12.91 -10.90
CA VAL A 60 3.91 -12.51 -9.56
C VAL A 60 3.28 -11.17 -9.18
N PHE A 61 2.66 -11.13 -8.00
CA PHE A 61 2.29 -9.88 -7.31
C PHE A 61 3.28 -9.67 -6.17
N LEU A 62 4.10 -8.62 -6.26
CA LEU A 62 5.09 -8.29 -5.24
C LEU A 62 4.52 -7.22 -4.29
N ALA A 63 3.74 -7.69 -3.30
CA ALA A 63 3.13 -6.86 -2.26
C ALA A 63 3.89 -6.92 -0.92
N ALA A 64 4.96 -7.71 -0.84
CA ALA A 64 5.81 -7.76 0.35
C ALA A 64 6.63 -6.48 0.49
N ALA A 65 6.62 -5.89 1.67
CA ALA A 65 7.44 -4.76 2.03
C ALA A 65 7.51 -4.61 3.56
N LYS A 66 8.60 -4.01 4.05
CA LYS A 66 8.65 -3.44 5.40
C LYS A 66 8.00 -2.06 5.33
N VAL A 67 6.86 -1.90 6.00
CA VAL A 67 6.08 -0.65 6.01
C VAL A 67 5.84 -0.15 7.41
N GLY A 68 5.59 1.15 7.56
CA GLY A 68 5.28 1.76 8.85
C GLY A 68 4.94 3.24 8.72
N GLY A 69 4.39 3.82 9.79
CA GLY A 69 4.11 5.24 9.90
C GLY A 69 5.38 6.11 9.92
N ILE A 70 5.20 7.42 10.06
CA ILE A 70 6.32 8.40 10.06
C ILE A 70 7.35 8.07 11.15
N VAL A 71 6.90 7.76 12.36
CA VAL A 71 7.79 7.46 13.49
C VAL A 71 8.65 6.23 13.21
N ALA A 72 8.04 5.14 12.71
CA ALA A 72 8.76 3.93 12.36
C ALA A 72 9.81 4.18 11.26
N ASN A 73 9.45 4.93 10.20
CA ASN A 73 10.37 5.29 9.13
C ASN A 73 11.55 6.10 9.64
N GLN A 74 11.32 7.13 10.46
CA GLN A 74 12.37 8.00 10.99
C GLN A 74 13.32 7.28 11.96
N SER A 75 12.84 6.31 12.73
CA SER A 75 13.64 5.58 13.72
C SER A 75 14.50 4.46 13.13
N ALA A 76 14.25 4.01 11.90
CA ALA A 76 14.89 2.84 11.29
C ALA A 76 15.20 3.04 9.79
N LEU A 77 15.70 4.21 9.40
CA LEU A 77 15.95 4.57 7.99
C LEU A 77 16.77 3.52 7.22
N ALA A 78 17.89 3.07 7.81
CA ALA A 78 18.77 2.10 7.19
C ALA A 78 18.06 0.74 6.97
N ASP A 79 17.31 0.28 7.96
CA ASP A 79 16.56 -0.99 7.89
C ASP A 79 15.44 -0.92 6.84
N PHE A 80 14.69 0.19 6.79
CA PHE A 80 13.66 0.39 5.78
C PHE A 80 14.23 0.38 4.36
N MET A 81 15.38 1.01 4.16
CA MET A 81 16.06 0.99 2.87
C MET A 81 16.58 -0.40 2.53
N TYR A 82 17.39 -0.99 3.40
CA TYR A 82 18.06 -2.27 3.15
C TYR A 82 17.07 -3.42 2.93
N GLU A 83 16.14 -3.63 3.87
CA GLU A 83 15.23 -4.75 3.80
C GLU A 83 14.30 -4.67 2.58
N ASN A 84 13.77 -3.47 2.25
CA ASN A 84 12.95 -3.31 1.06
C ASN A 84 13.77 -3.49 -0.23
N MET A 85 14.94 -2.86 -0.35
CA MET A 85 15.77 -3.03 -1.55
C MET A 85 16.14 -4.49 -1.80
N ILE A 86 16.62 -5.19 -0.78
CA ILE A 86 17.09 -6.55 -0.96
C ILE A 86 15.96 -7.52 -1.33
N LEU A 87 14.81 -7.43 -0.64
CA LEU A 87 13.67 -8.30 -0.95
C LEU A 87 13.10 -8.03 -2.36
N GLU A 88 13.01 -6.77 -2.77
CA GLU A 88 12.53 -6.37 -4.08
C GLU A 88 13.46 -6.85 -5.19
N MET A 89 14.77 -6.60 -5.04
CA MET A 89 15.77 -7.06 -6.00
C MET A 89 15.79 -8.58 -6.12
N ASN A 90 15.74 -9.31 -5.01
CA ASN A 90 15.74 -10.78 -5.03
C ASN A 90 14.53 -11.33 -5.78
N VAL A 91 13.33 -10.85 -5.48
CA VAL A 91 12.08 -11.34 -6.10
C VAL A 91 12.02 -10.99 -7.58
N ILE A 92 12.27 -9.72 -7.93
CA ILE A 92 12.22 -9.26 -9.33
C ILE A 92 13.26 -9.99 -10.18
N HIS A 93 14.48 -10.12 -9.67
CA HIS A 93 15.57 -10.81 -10.38
C HIS A 93 15.29 -12.32 -10.56
N ALA A 94 14.84 -13.00 -9.52
CA ALA A 94 14.50 -14.42 -9.59
C ALA A 94 13.30 -14.69 -10.52
N ALA A 95 12.30 -13.80 -10.54
CA ALA A 95 11.19 -13.87 -11.47
C ALA A 95 11.67 -13.80 -12.92
N TRP A 96 12.55 -12.84 -13.24
CA TRP A 96 13.15 -12.72 -14.56
C TRP A 96 13.98 -13.94 -14.96
N LYS A 97 14.89 -14.39 -14.10
CA LYS A 97 15.75 -15.56 -14.35
C LYS A 97 14.96 -16.84 -14.63
N ASN A 98 13.78 -16.98 -14.03
CA ASN A 98 12.95 -18.19 -14.16
C ASN A 98 11.80 -18.04 -15.17
N GLY A 99 11.82 -17.00 -16.00
CA GLY A 99 10.88 -16.85 -17.10
C GLY A 99 9.45 -16.48 -16.68
N CYS A 100 9.28 -15.78 -15.55
CA CYS A 100 8.00 -15.22 -15.15
C CYS A 100 7.45 -14.33 -16.28
N ARG A 101 6.23 -14.60 -16.70
CA ARG A 101 5.58 -13.90 -17.83
C ARG A 101 5.28 -12.45 -17.51
N LYS A 102 4.77 -12.21 -16.28
CA LYS A 102 4.41 -10.87 -15.84
C LYS A 102 4.55 -10.72 -14.34
N LEU A 103 5.08 -9.57 -13.93
CA LEU A 103 5.20 -9.21 -12.53
C LEU A 103 4.57 -7.85 -12.28
N GLU A 104 3.81 -7.70 -11.20
CA GLU A 104 3.32 -6.42 -10.72
C GLU A 104 4.04 -6.03 -9.43
N PHE A 105 4.74 -4.90 -9.51
CA PHE A 105 5.44 -4.31 -8.38
C PHE A 105 4.55 -3.29 -7.67
N LEU A 106 4.30 -3.52 -6.37
CA LEU A 106 3.57 -2.58 -5.51
C LEU A 106 4.55 -1.55 -4.94
N GLY A 107 4.48 -0.35 -5.51
CA GLY A 107 5.22 0.81 -5.06
C GLY A 107 4.47 1.59 -3.98
N SER A 108 4.65 2.90 -3.97
CA SER A 108 3.99 3.84 -3.05
C SER A 108 4.02 5.25 -3.61
N SER A 109 3.02 6.05 -3.34
CA SER A 109 3.01 7.49 -3.68
C SER A 109 4.10 8.31 -2.99
N CYS A 110 4.85 7.75 -2.03
CA CYS A 110 5.98 8.44 -1.40
C CYS A 110 7.20 8.61 -2.31
N ILE A 111 7.22 7.93 -3.47
CA ILE A 111 8.27 8.09 -4.49
C ILE A 111 8.25 9.45 -5.20
N TYR A 112 7.13 10.17 -5.10
CA TYR A 112 7.00 11.48 -5.74
C TYR A 112 7.64 12.57 -4.89
N PRO A 113 8.18 13.63 -5.52
CA PRO A 113 8.79 14.74 -4.81
C PRO A 113 7.86 15.36 -3.77
N ARG A 114 8.43 15.81 -2.64
CA ARG A 114 7.68 16.47 -1.58
C ARG A 114 6.84 17.65 -2.08
N LEU A 115 7.37 18.42 -3.02
CA LEU A 115 6.74 19.62 -3.60
C LEU A 115 6.23 19.38 -5.03
N ALA A 116 5.89 18.13 -5.38
CA ALA A 116 5.30 17.83 -6.68
C ALA A 116 4.00 18.62 -6.88
N PRO A 117 3.71 19.06 -8.11
CA PRO A 117 2.40 19.64 -8.46
C PRO A 117 1.26 18.69 -8.08
N GLN A 118 0.14 19.24 -7.65
CA GLN A 118 -1.03 18.48 -7.20
C GLN A 118 -2.20 18.65 -8.20
N PRO A 119 -2.86 17.56 -8.61
CA PRO A 119 -2.57 16.14 -8.29
C PRO A 119 -1.26 15.66 -8.92
N MET A 120 -0.57 14.73 -8.23
CA MET A 120 0.72 14.21 -8.67
C MET A 120 0.56 13.22 -9.81
N SER A 121 1.07 13.54 -10.98
CA SER A 121 1.14 12.61 -12.11
C SER A 121 2.36 11.70 -12.02
N GLU A 122 2.33 10.59 -12.75
CA GLU A 122 3.46 9.64 -12.83
C GLU A 122 4.75 10.30 -13.37
N SER A 123 4.62 11.33 -14.19
CA SER A 123 5.74 12.10 -14.72
C SER A 123 6.50 12.93 -13.67
N CYS A 124 5.95 13.08 -12.47
CA CYS A 124 6.65 13.77 -11.37
C CYS A 124 7.81 12.97 -10.77
N LEU A 125 7.94 11.69 -11.11
CA LEU A 125 8.99 10.84 -10.57
C LEU A 125 10.38 11.41 -10.86
N LEU A 126 11.22 11.54 -9.81
CA LEU A 126 12.59 12.04 -9.86
C LEU A 126 12.75 13.50 -10.35
N THR A 127 11.72 14.31 -10.27
CA THR A 127 11.78 15.75 -10.66
C THR A 127 12.14 16.69 -9.51
N GLY A 128 12.31 16.19 -8.29
CA GLY A 128 12.65 16.99 -7.12
C GLY A 128 12.97 16.14 -5.90
N SER A 129 13.28 16.80 -4.77
CA SER A 129 13.64 16.13 -3.52
C SER A 129 12.46 15.39 -2.89
N LEU A 130 12.74 14.22 -2.31
CA LEU A 130 11.80 13.39 -1.59
C LEU A 130 11.43 13.97 -0.23
N GLU A 131 10.38 13.44 0.41
CA GLU A 131 10.04 13.74 1.79
C GLU A 131 11.06 13.04 2.72
N GLN A 132 11.81 13.84 3.48
CA GLN A 132 12.93 13.35 4.29
C GLN A 132 12.52 12.28 5.33
N THR A 133 11.30 12.37 5.85
CA THR A 133 10.82 11.45 6.91
C THR A 133 10.67 10.01 6.45
N ASN A 134 10.56 9.77 5.13
CA ASN A 134 10.43 8.44 4.53
C ASN A 134 11.28 8.26 3.27
N GLU A 135 12.29 9.10 3.08
CA GLU A 135 13.17 9.08 1.90
C GLU A 135 13.83 7.71 1.69
N ALA A 136 14.28 7.06 2.75
CA ALA A 136 14.93 5.75 2.69
C ALA A 136 14.00 4.67 2.08
N TYR A 137 12.76 4.63 2.52
CA TYR A 137 11.73 3.76 1.95
C TYR A 137 11.39 4.14 0.50
N ALA A 138 11.26 5.42 0.23
CA ALA A 138 10.97 5.93 -1.11
C ALA A 138 12.07 5.55 -2.12
N LEU A 139 13.34 5.67 -1.74
CA LEU A 139 14.48 5.26 -2.58
C LEU A 139 14.47 3.75 -2.88
N ALA A 140 14.15 2.92 -1.90
CA ALA A 140 13.99 1.49 -2.14
C ALA A 140 12.88 1.24 -3.17
N LYS A 141 11.70 1.85 -3.00
CA LYS A 141 10.57 1.71 -3.94
C LYS A 141 10.90 2.22 -5.35
N ILE A 142 11.62 3.33 -5.47
CA ILE A 142 12.11 3.83 -6.77
C ILE A 142 13.04 2.82 -7.42
N SER A 143 13.93 2.18 -6.64
CA SER A 143 14.87 1.19 -7.17
C SER A 143 14.14 -0.03 -7.74
N GLY A 144 13.15 -0.59 -7.02
CA GLY A 144 12.35 -1.71 -7.50
C GLY A 144 11.56 -1.39 -8.77
N LEU A 145 10.90 -0.21 -8.80
CA LEU A 145 10.19 0.30 -9.97
C LEU A 145 11.14 0.41 -11.17
N LYS A 146 12.28 1.08 -10.99
CA LYS A 146 13.24 1.28 -12.08
C LYS A 146 13.87 -0.02 -12.55
N TYR A 147 14.06 -0.99 -11.66
CA TYR A 147 14.55 -2.30 -12.05
C TYR A 147 13.54 -3.04 -12.95
N CYS A 148 12.26 -3.01 -12.64
CA CYS A 148 11.21 -3.51 -13.53
C CYS A 148 11.26 -2.85 -14.90
N GLU A 149 11.32 -1.51 -14.93
CA GLU A 149 11.41 -0.73 -16.19
C GLU A 149 12.63 -1.12 -17.01
N TYR A 150 13.81 -1.28 -16.39
CA TYR A 150 15.05 -1.63 -17.10
C TYR A 150 15.04 -3.07 -17.61
N LEU A 151 14.45 -4.01 -16.88
CA LEU A 151 14.27 -5.38 -17.37
C LEU A 151 13.35 -5.41 -18.60
N ASN A 152 12.28 -4.64 -18.60
CA ASN A 152 11.40 -4.51 -19.76
C ASN A 152 12.17 -3.97 -20.98
N ARG A 153 12.93 -2.89 -20.80
CA ARG A 153 13.68 -2.25 -21.88
C ARG A 153 14.82 -3.10 -22.41
N GLN A 154 15.50 -3.84 -21.53
CA GLN A 154 16.69 -4.60 -21.89
C GLN A 154 16.37 -6.01 -22.38
N TYR A 155 15.37 -6.65 -21.78
CA TYR A 155 15.08 -8.08 -22.01
C TYR A 155 13.66 -8.34 -22.53
N GLY A 156 12.83 -7.31 -22.69
CA GLY A 156 11.47 -7.48 -23.22
C GLY A 156 10.51 -8.17 -22.25
N THR A 157 10.73 -8.04 -20.93
CA THR A 157 9.78 -8.52 -19.92
C THR A 157 8.51 -7.68 -19.91
N ASP A 158 7.45 -8.16 -19.26
CA ASP A 158 6.21 -7.40 -19.02
C ASP A 158 6.02 -7.18 -17.51
N TYR A 159 6.89 -6.36 -16.93
CA TYR A 159 6.86 -6.05 -15.49
C TYR A 159 6.28 -4.66 -15.29
N ILE A 160 5.14 -4.59 -14.63
CA ILE A 160 4.37 -3.36 -14.41
C ILE A 160 4.51 -2.87 -12.97
N SER A 161 4.22 -1.59 -12.74
CA SER A 161 4.32 -0.99 -11.41
C SER A 161 3.10 -0.15 -11.09
N VAL A 162 2.59 -0.27 -9.85
CA VAL A 162 1.41 0.44 -9.35
C VAL A 162 1.79 1.28 -8.13
N MET A 163 1.36 2.55 -8.13
CA MET A 163 1.66 3.51 -7.06
C MET A 163 0.38 3.85 -6.29
N PRO A 164 0.08 3.14 -5.20
CA PRO A 164 -1.10 3.43 -4.40
C PRO A 164 -0.96 4.71 -3.57
N THR A 165 -2.08 5.39 -3.38
CA THR A 165 -2.28 6.41 -2.36
C THR A 165 -2.36 5.78 -0.95
N ASN A 166 -2.82 6.52 0.07
CA ASN A 166 -2.98 5.95 1.41
C ASN A 166 -4.05 4.86 1.38
N LEU A 167 -3.65 3.66 1.77
CA LEU A 167 -4.51 2.49 1.80
C LEU A 167 -5.10 2.28 3.20
N TYR A 168 -6.25 1.65 3.27
CA TYR A 168 -6.89 1.21 4.50
C TYR A 168 -7.85 0.05 4.22
N GLY A 169 -8.15 -0.75 5.23
CA GLY A 169 -9.10 -1.86 5.09
C GLY A 169 -8.75 -3.08 5.93
N PRO A 170 -9.29 -4.26 5.60
CA PRO A 170 -9.02 -5.50 6.32
C PRO A 170 -7.54 -5.85 6.38
N ASN A 171 -7.11 -6.36 7.52
CA ASN A 171 -5.70 -6.66 7.81
C ASN A 171 -4.76 -5.45 7.88
N ASP A 172 -5.27 -4.24 8.09
CA ASP A 172 -4.44 -3.07 8.35
C ASP A 172 -3.70 -3.17 9.69
N ASN A 173 -2.71 -2.30 9.90
CA ASN A 173 -1.95 -2.21 11.15
C ASN A 173 -2.61 -1.19 12.07
N TYR A 174 -3.11 -1.63 13.22
CA TYR A 174 -3.75 -0.80 14.24
C TYR A 174 -2.85 -0.50 15.45
N HIS A 175 -1.53 -0.68 15.33
CA HIS A 175 -0.60 -0.39 16.45
C HIS A 175 -0.70 1.08 16.87
N PRO A 176 -0.74 1.41 18.18
CA PRO A 176 -0.96 2.78 18.67
C PRO A 176 0.02 3.82 18.14
N GLU A 177 1.30 3.44 17.95
CA GLU A 177 2.39 4.35 17.59
C GLU A 177 2.89 4.18 16.16
N HIS A 178 2.69 3.01 15.53
CA HIS A 178 3.30 2.66 14.24
C HIS A 178 2.31 2.55 13.09
N SER A 179 1.02 2.76 13.35
CA SER A 179 -0.02 2.73 12.34
C SER A 179 -0.10 4.03 11.52
N HIS A 180 -0.75 3.94 10.37
CA HIS A 180 -1.14 5.10 9.59
C HIS A 180 -2.32 5.84 10.23
N VAL A 181 -2.60 7.07 9.76
CA VAL A 181 -3.58 7.97 10.39
C VAL A 181 -4.98 7.37 10.51
N LEU A 182 -5.51 6.71 9.47
CA LEU A 182 -6.88 6.19 9.48
C LEU A 182 -7.05 5.02 10.47
N PRO A 183 -6.23 3.95 10.46
CA PRO A 183 -6.33 2.90 11.47
C PRO A 183 -6.03 3.40 12.88
N ALA A 184 -5.12 4.37 13.06
CA ALA A 184 -4.88 5.01 14.36
C ALA A 184 -6.12 5.71 14.90
N LEU A 185 -6.87 6.42 14.04
CA LEU A 185 -8.12 7.09 14.42
C LEU A 185 -9.21 6.07 14.79
N ILE A 186 -9.37 4.99 14.02
CA ILE A 186 -10.33 3.92 14.32
C ILE A 186 -10.08 3.37 15.73
N ARG A 187 -8.85 2.97 16.03
CA ARG A 187 -8.47 2.43 17.33
C ARG A 187 -8.69 3.45 18.45
N ARG A 188 -8.20 4.66 18.28
CA ARG A 188 -8.28 5.74 19.30
C ARG A 188 -9.73 6.07 19.65
N PHE A 189 -10.61 6.22 18.66
CA PHE A 189 -12.03 6.50 18.92
C PHE A 189 -12.76 5.30 19.50
N HIS A 190 -12.39 4.07 19.11
CA HIS A 190 -12.94 2.87 19.71
C HIS A 190 -12.60 2.78 21.21
N GLU A 191 -11.34 2.94 21.56
CA GLU A 191 -10.88 2.91 22.96
C GLU A 191 -11.52 4.04 23.79
N ALA A 192 -11.58 5.26 23.22
CA ALA A 192 -12.25 6.40 23.88
C ALA A 192 -13.73 6.16 24.11
N LYS A 193 -14.44 5.56 23.14
CA LYS A 193 -15.85 5.16 23.29
C LYS A 193 -16.02 4.12 24.42
N LEU A 194 -15.19 3.10 24.47
CA LEU A 194 -15.28 2.05 25.50
C LEU A 194 -14.99 2.58 26.91
N SER A 195 -14.03 3.50 27.03
CA SER A 195 -13.67 4.11 28.32
C SER A 195 -14.58 5.28 28.73
N GLY A 196 -15.50 5.73 27.88
CA GLY A 196 -16.33 6.91 28.13
C GLY A 196 -15.52 8.20 28.19
N ALA A 197 -14.37 8.27 27.49
CA ALA A 197 -13.50 9.45 27.51
C ALA A 197 -14.23 10.69 26.98
N PRO A 198 -14.19 11.84 27.69
CA PRO A 198 -14.94 13.04 27.30
C PRO A 198 -14.37 13.77 26.08
N ALA A 199 -13.09 13.51 25.76
CA ALA A 199 -12.41 14.10 24.63
C ALA A 199 -11.31 13.18 24.08
N VAL A 200 -11.03 13.32 22.77
CA VAL A 200 -9.89 12.71 22.07
C VAL A 200 -9.05 13.82 21.46
N THR A 201 -7.75 13.84 21.79
CA THR A 201 -6.79 14.81 21.25
C THR A 201 -6.15 14.27 19.98
N CYS A 202 -6.24 15.02 18.89
CA CYS A 202 -5.59 14.78 17.61
C CYS A 202 -4.45 15.76 17.37
N TRP A 203 -3.41 15.34 16.62
CA TRP A 203 -2.25 16.19 16.37
C TRP A 203 -2.49 17.19 15.25
N GLY A 204 -1.86 18.37 15.36
CA GLY A 204 -1.95 19.44 14.37
C GLY A 204 -3.24 20.23 14.46
N ASP A 205 -3.67 20.82 13.36
CA ASP A 205 -4.91 21.58 13.22
C ASP A 205 -5.97 20.91 12.34
N GLY A 206 -5.63 19.75 11.78
CA GLY A 206 -6.50 18.98 10.89
C GLY A 206 -6.63 19.52 9.46
N SER A 207 -5.90 20.57 9.09
CA SER A 207 -5.96 21.17 7.75
C SER A 207 -5.40 20.34 6.61
N PRO A 208 -4.37 19.46 6.76
CA PRO A 208 -3.81 18.72 5.64
C PRO A 208 -4.83 17.88 4.89
N LEU A 209 -4.69 17.85 3.56
CA LEU A 209 -5.55 17.08 2.67
C LEU A 209 -4.89 15.73 2.33
N ARG A 210 -5.66 14.67 2.37
CA ARG A 210 -5.23 13.31 2.03
C ARG A 210 -6.26 12.61 1.18
N GLU A 211 -5.75 11.71 0.37
CA GLU A 211 -6.52 10.77 -0.43
C GLU A 211 -6.44 9.39 0.19
N PHE A 212 -7.54 8.63 0.16
CA PHE A 212 -7.62 7.27 0.69
C PHE A 212 -8.27 6.34 -0.32
N LEU A 213 -7.70 5.13 -0.46
CA LEU A 213 -8.23 4.07 -1.32
C LEU A 213 -8.46 2.80 -0.49
N TYR A 214 -9.65 2.23 -0.59
CA TYR A 214 -9.96 0.97 0.06
C TYR A 214 -9.15 -0.18 -0.54
N VAL A 215 -8.58 -1.05 0.29
CA VAL A 215 -7.59 -2.03 -0.15
C VAL A 215 -8.13 -3.06 -1.14
N ASP A 216 -9.42 -3.44 -1.04
CA ASP A 216 -9.99 -4.39 -2.01
C ASP A 216 -10.22 -3.73 -3.38
N ASP A 217 -10.41 -2.41 -3.45
CA ASP A 217 -10.42 -1.68 -4.73
C ASP A 217 -9.01 -1.64 -5.34
N LEU A 218 -7.95 -1.46 -4.53
CA LEU A 218 -6.59 -1.60 -5.03
C LEU A 218 -6.35 -3.02 -5.57
N ALA A 219 -6.74 -4.05 -4.83
CA ALA A 219 -6.58 -5.44 -5.27
C ALA A 219 -7.31 -5.71 -6.60
N ASN A 220 -8.50 -5.14 -6.76
CA ASN A 220 -9.24 -5.20 -8.02
C ASN A 220 -8.47 -4.51 -9.17
N LEU A 221 -7.88 -3.33 -8.92
CA LEU A 221 -7.02 -2.66 -9.90
C LEU A 221 -5.80 -3.53 -10.26
N CYS A 222 -5.11 -4.09 -9.27
CA CYS A 222 -3.95 -4.95 -9.50
C CYS A 222 -4.28 -6.12 -10.43
N VAL A 223 -5.35 -6.85 -10.14
CA VAL A 223 -5.78 -7.98 -11.01
C VAL A 223 -6.24 -7.48 -12.38
N PHE A 224 -6.89 -6.31 -12.46
CA PHE A 224 -7.25 -5.67 -13.72
C PHE A 224 -6.01 -5.35 -14.57
N LEU A 225 -4.99 -4.70 -13.99
CA LEU A 225 -3.78 -4.32 -14.71
C LEU A 225 -2.95 -5.54 -15.15
N MET A 226 -2.90 -6.59 -14.35
CA MET A 226 -2.26 -7.84 -14.74
C MET A 226 -2.91 -8.47 -15.98
N ASN A 227 -4.20 -8.22 -16.20
CA ASN A 227 -4.93 -8.77 -17.36
C ASN A 227 -4.98 -7.81 -18.57
N HIS A 228 -4.91 -6.49 -18.35
CA HIS A 228 -5.27 -5.51 -19.39
C HIS A 228 -4.21 -4.44 -19.67
N TYR A 229 -3.13 -4.38 -18.90
CA TYR A 229 -2.10 -3.36 -19.07
C TYR A 229 -0.72 -4.00 -19.28
N SER A 230 0.00 -3.56 -20.30
CA SER A 230 1.41 -3.88 -20.52
C SER A 230 2.12 -2.58 -20.89
N GLY A 231 3.22 -2.28 -20.21
CA GLY A 231 3.97 -1.05 -20.45
C GLY A 231 4.97 -0.72 -19.35
N ASN A 232 5.88 0.21 -19.66
CA ASN A 232 6.93 0.64 -18.75
C ASN A 232 6.51 1.75 -17.79
N GLU A 233 5.43 2.43 -18.10
CA GLU A 233 4.97 3.52 -17.27
C GLU A 233 4.21 3.00 -16.05
N THR A 234 4.52 3.55 -14.90
CA THR A 234 3.77 3.25 -13.68
C THR A 234 2.32 3.72 -13.78
N VAL A 235 1.45 3.16 -12.95
CA VAL A 235 0.03 3.53 -12.85
C VAL A 235 -0.27 3.97 -11.43
N ASN A 236 -0.76 5.21 -11.28
CA ASN A 236 -1.25 5.71 -10.01
C ASN A 236 -2.57 5.04 -9.63
N ALA A 237 -2.68 4.60 -8.38
CA ALA A 237 -3.85 3.95 -7.82
C ALA A 237 -4.45 4.81 -6.70
N GLY A 238 -5.59 5.40 -6.96
CA GLY A 238 -6.29 6.30 -6.03
C GLY A 238 -7.74 6.50 -6.41
N THR A 239 -8.40 7.39 -5.68
CA THR A 239 -9.78 7.79 -5.93
C THR A 239 -9.90 9.12 -6.67
N GLY A 240 -8.83 9.93 -6.66
CA GLY A 240 -8.87 11.32 -7.11
C GLY A 240 -9.66 12.26 -6.18
N LYS A 241 -10.11 11.76 -5.01
CA LYS A 241 -10.86 12.54 -4.02
C LYS A 241 -10.02 12.78 -2.77
N GLU A 242 -10.11 13.98 -2.23
CA GLU A 242 -9.39 14.38 -1.02
C GLU A 242 -10.36 14.63 0.14
N ILE A 243 -9.87 14.43 1.34
CA ILE A 243 -10.51 14.84 2.57
C ILE A 243 -9.47 15.47 3.50
N SER A 244 -9.86 16.51 4.27
CA SER A 244 -8.98 17.05 5.32
C SER A 244 -8.84 16.04 6.46
N ILE A 245 -7.72 16.08 7.17
CA ILE A 245 -7.53 15.25 8.37
C ILE A 245 -8.63 15.54 9.39
N LYS A 246 -9.12 16.79 9.49
CA LYS A 246 -10.27 17.15 10.32
C LYS A 246 -11.53 16.41 9.87
N GLY A 247 -11.88 16.48 8.59
CA GLY A 247 -13.06 15.80 8.05
C GLY A 247 -12.97 14.27 8.18
N LEU A 248 -11.78 13.70 7.98
CA LEU A 248 -11.53 12.28 8.22
C LEU A 248 -11.75 11.91 9.69
N THR A 249 -11.23 12.70 10.61
CA THR A 249 -11.35 12.50 12.06
C THR A 249 -12.82 12.51 12.49
N GLU A 250 -13.58 13.48 12.03
CA GLU A 250 -15.03 13.60 12.29
C GLU A 250 -15.80 12.40 11.68
N LEU A 251 -15.44 11.99 10.47
CA LEU A 251 -16.04 10.84 9.80
C LEU A 251 -15.79 9.52 10.55
N VAL A 252 -14.53 9.28 10.97
CA VAL A 252 -14.17 8.08 11.74
C VAL A 252 -14.87 8.08 13.10
N ALA A 253 -14.89 9.21 13.83
CA ALA A 253 -15.61 9.34 15.10
C ALA A 253 -17.09 8.97 14.95
N ARG A 254 -17.75 9.47 13.90
CA ARG A 254 -19.14 9.16 13.59
C ARG A 254 -19.36 7.68 13.27
N VAL A 255 -18.49 7.07 12.45
CA VAL A 255 -18.61 5.64 12.09
C VAL A 255 -18.40 4.74 13.30
N VAL A 256 -17.45 5.06 14.16
CA VAL A 256 -17.19 4.33 15.42
C VAL A 256 -18.32 4.54 16.44
N GLY A 257 -19.06 5.66 16.34
CA GLY A 257 -20.09 6.07 17.29
C GLY A 257 -19.50 6.64 18.58
N TYR A 258 -18.44 7.46 18.45
CA TYR A 258 -17.88 8.24 19.55
C TYR A 258 -18.57 9.60 19.62
N GLU A 259 -19.08 9.97 20.79
CA GLU A 259 -19.90 11.18 21.02
C GLU A 259 -19.15 12.28 21.81
N GLY A 260 -17.90 12.00 22.26
CA GLY A 260 -17.09 12.98 22.97
C GLY A 260 -16.52 14.06 22.06
N ARG A 261 -15.82 15.04 22.67
CA ARG A 261 -15.20 16.14 21.93
C ARG A 261 -13.93 15.70 21.19
N ILE A 262 -13.67 16.33 20.05
CA ILE A 262 -12.40 16.23 19.33
C ILE A 262 -11.60 17.50 19.61
N GLU A 263 -10.41 17.35 20.16
CA GLU A 263 -9.49 18.43 20.48
C GLU A 263 -8.24 18.36 19.61
N TRP A 264 -7.61 19.50 19.33
CA TRP A 264 -6.46 19.58 18.44
C TRP A 264 -5.23 20.10 19.18
N ASP A 265 -4.14 19.34 19.15
CA ASP A 265 -2.84 19.75 19.68
C ASP A 265 -2.02 20.40 18.56
N THR A 266 -2.13 21.70 18.42
CA THR A 266 -1.42 22.51 17.41
C THR A 266 0.07 22.67 17.70
N THR A 267 0.58 22.18 18.82
CA THR A 267 2.02 22.13 19.11
C THR A 267 2.72 21.02 18.31
N ARG A 268 1.95 20.07 17.77
CA ARG A 268 2.43 19.00 16.92
C ARG A 268 2.34 19.38 15.45
N PRO A 269 3.29 18.89 14.61
CA PRO A 269 3.32 19.25 13.19
C PRO A 269 2.16 18.66 12.40
N ASN A 270 1.70 19.38 11.39
CA ASN A 270 0.64 18.94 10.46
C ASN A 270 1.09 17.89 9.44
N GLY A 271 2.39 17.78 9.16
CA GLY A 271 2.92 17.00 8.03
C GLY A 271 2.74 17.71 6.68
N THR A 272 2.86 16.98 5.58
CA THR A 272 2.74 17.52 4.21
C THR A 272 1.33 18.11 3.98
N PRO A 273 1.20 19.34 3.45
CA PRO A 273 -0.11 20.01 3.32
C PRO A 273 -1.11 19.28 2.43
N ARG A 274 -0.65 18.73 1.30
CA ARG A 274 -1.52 18.04 0.32
C ARG A 274 -0.81 16.86 -0.30
N LYS A 275 -1.54 15.75 -0.52
CA LYS A 275 -1.04 14.56 -1.18
C LYS A 275 -2.19 13.85 -1.91
N GLN A 276 -2.31 14.14 -3.21
CA GLN A 276 -3.32 13.58 -4.11
C GLN A 276 -2.65 13.03 -5.36
N LEU A 277 -3.09 11.88 -5.85
CA LEU A 277 -2.62 11.31 -7.10
C LEU A 277 -3.48 11.75 -8.30
N ASP A 278 -2.85 11.95 -9.43
CA ASP A 278 -3.54 11.97 -10.71
C ASP A 278 -3.85 10.52 -11.11
N VAL A 279 -5.13 10.20 -11.17
CA VAL A 279 -5.64 8.85 -11.48
C VAL A 279 -6.17 8.73 -12.91
N SER A 280 -5.94 9.73 -13.74
CA SER A 280 -6.46 9.81 -15.10
C SER A 280 -6.03 8.60 -15.95
N LYS A 281 -4.82 8.08 -15.74
CA LYS A 281 -4.32 6.91 -16.45
C LYS A 281 -5.11 5.63 -16.12
N ALA A 282 -5.35 5.34 -14.87
CA ALA A 282 -6.17 4.19 -14.45
C ALA A 282 -7.60 4.32 -15.02
N THR A 283 -8.17 5.54 -14.97
CA THR A 283 -9.49 5.82 -15.54
C THR A 283 -9.51 5.63 -17.07
N ALA A 284 -8.50 6.11 -17.78
CA ALA A 284 -8.38 5.93 -19.23
C ALA A 284 -8.24 4.46 -19.64
N LEU A 285 -7.64 3.62 -18.79
CA LEU A 285 -7.58 2.17 -18.97
C LEU A 285 -8.92 1.48 -18.70
N GLY A 286 -9.92 2.20 -18.20
CA GLY A 286 -11.27 1.69 -17.93
C GLY A 286 -11.51 1.21 -16.50
N TRP A 287 -10.63 1.57 -15.56
CA TRP A 287 -10.81 1.22 -14.15
C TRP A 287 -11.20 2.44 -13.30
N THR A 288 -12.11 2.21 -12.35
CA THR A 288 -12.49 3.17 -11.31
C THR A 288 -12.71 2.42 -9.98
N TYR A 289 -12.42 3.08 -8.85
CA TYR A 289 -12.73 2.54 -7.53
C TYR A 289 -14.26 2.42 -7.34
N LYS A 290 -14.68 1.58 -6.38
CA LYS A 290 -16.10 1.29 -6.12
C LYS A 290 -16.53 1.63 -4.70
N THR A 291 -15.61 1.61 -3.74
CA THR A 291 -15.90 1.75 -2.32
C THR A 291 -15.72 3.21 -1.90
N GLU A 292 -16.81 3.88 -1.58
CA GLU A 292 -16.76 5.24 -1.01
C GLU A 292 -16.14 5.21 0.40
N LEU A 293 -15.50 6.32 0.80
CA LEU A 293 -14.68 6.40 2.00
C LEU A 293 -15.44 5.99 3.27
N GLU A 294 -16.66 6.47 3.46
CA GLU A 294 -17.46 6.14 4.65
C GLU A 294 -17.76 4.64 4.75
N GLU A 295 -18.15 4.02 3.64
CA GLU A 295 -18.41 2.57 3.62
C GLU A 295 -17.14 1.78 3.87
N GLY A 296 -16.03 2.16 3.24
CA GLY A 296 -14.74 1.52 3.48
C GLY A 296 -14.31 1.61 4.95
N ILE A 297 -14.52 2.77 5.61
CA ILE A 297 -14.25 2.92 7.05
C ILE A 297 -15.13 1.98 7.89
N ARG A 298 -16.44 1.81 7.55
CA ARG A 298 -17.32 0.84 8.22
C ARG A 298 -16.80 -0.59 8.11
N LEU A 299 -16.33 -0.98 6.92
CA LEU A 299 -15.75 -2.29 6.66
C LEU A 299 -14.43 -2.49 7.44
N ALA A 300 -13.54 -1.50 7.44
CA ALA A 300 -12.29 -1.52 8.19
C ALA A 300 -12.55 -1.58 9.71
N TYR A 301 -13.52 -0.83 10.22
CA TYR A 301 -13.89 -0.89 11.64
C TYR A 301 -14.48 -2.25 12.03
N ARG A 302 -15.28 -2.86 11.16
CA ARG A 302 -15.77 -4.23 11.39
C ARG A 302 -14.62 -5.23 11.47
N ASP A 303 -13.64 -5.15 10.55
CA ASP A 303 -12.43 -5.99 10.61
C ASP A 303 -11.65 -5.77 11.90
N PHE A 304 -11.45 -4.52 12.32
CA PHE A 304 -10.82 -4.19 13.59
C PHE A 304 -11.49 -4.87 14.80
N LEU A 305 -12.83 -4.91 14.82
CA LEU A 305 -13.60 -5.52 15.91
C LEU A 305 -13.55 -7.05 15.92
N THR A 306 -13.36 -7.69 14.78
CA THR A 306 -13.47 -9.14 14.61
C THR A 306 -12.15 -9.85 14.37
N ASN A 307 -11.08 -9.11 14.06
CA ASN A 307 -9.75 -9.66 13.75
C ASN A 307 -8.75 -9.36 14.87
N PRO A 308 -8.71 -10.20 15.95
CA PRO A 308 -7.86 -9.93 17.11
C PRO A 308 -6.36 -9.90 16.77
N MET A 309 -5.95 -10.61 15.73
CA MET A 309 -4.52 -10.67 15.31
C MET A 309 -3.95 -9.31 14.90
N ARG A 310 -4.81 -8.33 14.55
CA ARG A 310 -4.40 -6.99 14.09
C ARG A 310 -4.62 -5.88 15.11
N ALA A 311 -5.53 -6.08 16.06
CA ALA A 311 -5.78 -5.11 17.13
C ALA A 311 -4.62 -5.03 18.16
N GLU A 312 -3.82 -6.08 18.28
CA GLU A 312 -2.71 -6.19 19.24
C GLU A 312 -1.32 -5.88 18.65
N ARG A 313 -1.21 -5.63 17.36
CA ARG A 313 0.09 -5.39 16.69
C ARG A 313 0.39 -3.93 16.51
#